data_187189990c2c391153ea132d53ff5e70
#
_entry.id   187189990c2c391153ea132d53ff5e70
#
_cell.length_a   1.000
_cell.length_b   1.000
_cell.length_c   1.000
_cell.angle_alpha   90.00
_cell.angle_beta   90.00
_cell.angle_gamma   90.00
#
_symmetry.space_group_name_H-M   'P 1'
#
loop_
_entity.id
_entity.type
_entity.pdbx_description
1 polymer ?
#
loop_
_entity_poly.entity_id
_entity_poly.type
_entity_poly.pdbx_seq_one_letter_code
_entity_poly.pdbx_strand_id
1 'polypeptide(L)'
;VDGFKAVTRLRQENPHGFDLLSRYCARFEYAGEDDVCLQAKRPMIELAPDGQLQAVRFNNRSSVAFTDIPFEHMAEYYVAYRRLGEIIDDPDMEISFRLNPGDCVVMDNTRVLHARKAFSGAGTRWLQGCYSDMDGLLSRLAVLNRSLGRQQPNLQEAV
;
A
#
# COMPACT_ATOMS: atom_id res chain seq x y z
N VAL A 1 6.30 -5.88 -3.26
CA VAL A 1 5.62 -5.59 -4.55
C VAL A 1 5.40 -4.09 -4.68
N ASP A 2 5.68 -3.52 -5.85
CA ASP A 2 5.27 -2.14 -6.18
C ASP A 2 3.76 -2.11 -6.44
N GLY A 3 3.00 -1.54 -5.51
CA GLY A 3 1.55 -1.44 -5.62
C GLY A 3 1.09 -0.61 -6.81
N PHE A 4 1.83 0.45 -7.17
CA PHE A 4 1.49 1.28 -8.33
C PHE A 4 1.65 0.51 -9.63
N LYS A 5 2.70 -0.31 -9.77
CA LYS A 5 2.87 -1.21 -10.90
C LYS A 5 1.74 -2.25 -10.96
N ALA A 6 1.34 -2.81 -9.81
CA ALA A 6 0.26 -3.79 -9.75
C ALA A 6 -1.09 -3.22 -10.22
N VAL A 7 -1.46 -2.04 -9.71
CA VAL A 7 -2.74 -1.42 -10.12
C VAL A 7 -2.70 -0.84 -11.54
N THR A 8 -1.53 -0.44 -12.03
CA THR A 8 -1.36 -0.06 -13.45
C THR A 8 -1.61 -1.25 -14.36
N ARG A 9 -1.09 -2.42 -14.01
CA ARG A 9 -1.38 -3.68 -14.72
C ARG A 9 -2.87 -4.03 -14.65
N LEU A 10 -3.50 -3.91 -13.47
CA LEU A 10 -4.94 -4.09 -13.33
C LEU A 10 -5.72 -3.15 -14.26
N ARG A 11 -5.34 -1.87 -14.33
CA ARG A 11 -5.98 -0.87 -15.20
C ARG A 11 -5.91 -1.27 -16.68
N GLN A 12 -4.82 -1.89 -17.12
CA GLN A 12 -4.65 -2.37 -18.48
C GLN A 12 -5.49 -3.62 -18.77
N GLU A 13 -5.53 -4.57 -17.82
CA GLU A 13 -6.23 -5.85 -17.99
C GLU A 13 -7.74 -5.76 -17.72
N ASN A 14 -8.14 -4.94 -16.75
CA ASN A 14 -9.53 -4.76 -16.31
C ASN A 14 -9.78 -3.28 -15.92
N PRO A 15 -9.95 -2.37 -16.90
CA PRO A 15 -10.19 -0.95 -16.63
C PRO A 15 -11.43 -0.68 -15.78
N HIS A 16 -12.49 -1.46 -15.98
CA HIS A 16 -13.72 -1.36 -15.20
C HIS A 16 -13.48 -1.74 -13.74
N GLY A 17 -12.76 -2.83 -13.49
CA GLY A 17 -12.40 -3.25 -12.14
C GLY A 17 -11.50 -2.24 -11.44
N PHE A 18 -10.56 -1.61 -12.16
CA PHE A 18 -9.77 -0.51 -11.63
C PHE A 18 -10.64 0.67 -11.19
N ASP A 19 -11.64 1.06 -12.02
CA ASP A 19 -12.58 2.13 -11.67
C ASP A 19 -13.40 1.77 -10.42
N LEU A 20 -13.89 0.55 -10.29
CA LEU A 20 -14.63 0.10 -9.12
C LEU A 20 -13.77 0.17 -7.84
N LEU A 21 -12.52 -0.32 -7.88
CA LEU A 21 -11.61 -0.31 -6.74
C LEU A 21 -11.11 1.09 -6.36
N SER A 22 -11.16 2.05 -7.27
CA SER A 22 -10.83 3.45 -7.02
C SER A 22 -12.04 4.30 -6.57
N ARG A 23 -13.24 3.92 -6.98
CA ARG A 23 -14.47 4.67 -6.70
C ARG A 23 -15.10 4.28 -5.36
N TYR A 24 -15.20 2.99 -5.09
CA TYR A 24 -15.88 2.49 -3.89
C TYR A 24 -14.90 2.19 -2.78
N CYS A 25 -15.25 2.65 -1.57
CA CYS A 25 -14.42 2.45 -0.40
C CYS A 25 -14.53 1.02 0.14
N ALA A 26 -13.38 0.43 0.42
CA ALA A 26 -13.26 -0.71 1.31
C ALA A 26 -13.25 -0.26 2.76
N ARG A 27 -13.57 -1.17 3.66
CA ARG A 27 -13.51 -0.96 5.11
C ARG A 27 -12.38 -1.78 5.70
N PHE A 28 -11.65 -1.14 6.60
CA PHE A 28 -10.55 -1.76 7.34
C PHE A 28 -10.77 -1.53 8.82
N GLU A 29 -10.49 -2.56 9.62
CA GLU A 29 -10.60 -2.49 11.06
C GLU A 29 -9.37 -3.15 11.70
N TYR A 30 -8.81 -2.48 12.65
CA TYR A 30 -7.83 -3.05 13.56
C TYR A 30 -8.41 -2.98 14.98
N ALA A 31 -8.87 -4.12 15.47
CA ALA A 31 -9.23 -4.32 16.86
C ALA A 31 -7.99 -4.90 17.56
N GLY A 32 -7.32 -4.06 18.32
CA GLY A 32 -6.14 -4.42 19.08
C GLY A 32 -6.50 -5.03 20.43
N GLU A 33 -5.77 -4.64 21.46
CA GLU A 33 -6.10 -4.93 22.86
C GLU A 33 -7.38 -4.18 23.26
N ASP A 34 -7.96 -4.51 24.38
CA ASP A 34 -9.33 -4.17 24.81
C ASP A 34 -9.77 -2.69 24.68
N ASP A 35 -8.82 -1.77 24.49
CA ASP A 35 -9.06 -0.33 24.41
C ASP A 35 -8.75 0.28 23.01
N VAL A 36 -8.40 -0.53 22.00
CA VAL A 36 -8.03 -0.06 20.66
C VAL A 36 -8.94 -0.64 19.58
N CYS A 37 -9.72 0.24 18.94
CA CYS A 37 -10.48 -0.08 17.73
C CYS A 37 -10.27 1.04 16.70
N LEU A 38 -9.42 0.80 15.72
CA LEU A 38 -9.15 1.74 14.63
C LEU A 38 -9.91 1.30 13.39
N GLN A 39 -10.71 2.21 12.85
CA GLN A 39 -11.49 1.97 11.64
C GLN A 39 -11.11 2.95 10.54
N ALA A 40 -11.02 2.47 9.32
CA ALA A 40 -10.79 3.29 8.15
C ALA A 40 -11.75 2.89 7.02
N LYS A 41 -12.20 3.90 6.29
CA LYS A 41 -12.99 3.73 5.07
C LYS A 41 -12.28 4.47 3.94
N ARG A 42 -11.65 3.73 3.05
CA ARG A 42 -10.82 4.26 1.96
C ARG A 42 -10.95 3.38 0.72
N PRO A 43 -10.81 3.93 -0.49
CA PRO A 43 -10.70 3.10 -1.69
C PRO A 43 -9.42 2.24 -1.62
N MET A 44 -9.42 1.10 -2.32
CA MET A 44 -8.22 0.29 -2.45
C MET A 44 -7.17 0.97 -3.33
N ILE A 45 -7.62 1.71 -4.34
CA ILE A 45 -6.79 2.52 -5.24
C ILE A 45 -7.16 3.97 -5.00
N GLU A 46 -6.27 4.75 -4.41
CA GLU A 46 -6.50 6.17 -4.17
C GLU A 46 -5.87 6.99 -5.29
N LEU A 47 -6.68 7.87 -5.86
CA LEU A 47 -6.29 8.76 -6.94
C LEU A 47 -6.34 10.21 -6.47
N ALA A 48 -5.38 11.01 -6.95
CA ALA A 48 -5.44 12.45 -6.86
C ALA A 48 -6.54 13.02 -7.77
N PRO A 49 -6.93 14.29 -7.60
CA PRO A 49 -7.90 14.94 -8.48
C PRO A 49 -7.52 14.96 -9.97
N ASP A 50 -6.24 14.89 -10.28
CA ASP A 50 -5.70 14.79 -11.65
C ASP A 50 -5.62 13.36 -12.18
N GLY A 51 -6.05 12.36 -11.38
CA GLY A 51 -6.06 10.95 -11.73
C GLY A 51 -4.74 10.21 -11.50
N GLN A 52 -3.73 10.86 -10.90
CA GLN A 52 -2.48 10.20 -10.52
C GLN A 52 -2.69 9.27 -9.32
N LEU A 53 -1.93 8.17 -9.27
CA LEU A 53 -1.94 7.24 -8.14
C LEU A 53 -1.35 7.91 -6.89
N GLN A 54 -2.07 7.83 -5.78
CA GLN A 54 -1.61 8.35 -4.48
C GLN A 54 -1.35 7.25 -3.47
N ALA A 55 -2.19 6.22 -3.44
CA ALA A 55 -1.99 5.11 -2.53
C ALA A 55 -2.67 3.84 -3.05
N VAL A 56 -2.11 2.70 -2.66
CA VAL A 56 -2.69 1.37 -2.88
C VAL A 56 -2.82 0.66 -1.54
N ARG A 57 -4.00 0.12 -1.27
CA ARG A 57 -4.31 -0.64 -0.06
C ARG A 57 -4.75 -2.05 -0.42
N PHE A 58 -4.01 -3.03 0.07
CA PHE A 58 -4.37 -4.43 -0.05
C PHE A 58 -3.96 -5.13 1.23
N ASN A 59 -4.91 -5.31 2.15
CA ASN A 59 -4.63 -5.86 3.47
C ASN A 59 -5.72 -6.84 3.89
N ASN A 60 -5.46 -8.12 3.69
CA ASN A 60 -6.41 -9.19 4.02
C ASN A 60 -6.60 -9.39 5.54
N ARG A 61 -5.67 -8.87 6.36
CA ARG A 61 -5.75 -9.05 7.82
C ARG A 61 -6.73 -8.10 8.49
N SER A 62 -6.84 -6.87 7.98
CA SER A 62 -7.69 -5.82 8.55
C SER A 62 -8.89 -5.48 7.66
N SER A 63 -9.03 -6.12 6.50
CA SER A 63 -10.21 -5.96 5.66
C SER A 63 -11.43 -6.58 6.32
N VAL A 64 -12.51 -5.81 6.41
CA VAL A 64 -13.82 -6.26 6.90
C VAL A 64 -14.84 -6.22 5.76
N ALA A 65 -16.10 -6.55 6.05
CA ALA A 65 -17.14 -6.64 5.02
C ALA A 65 -17.31 -5.33 4.23
N PHE A 66 -17.36 -5.43 2.91
CA PHE A 66 -17.51 -4.29 1.99
C PHE A 66 -18.98 -3.89 1.86
N THR A 67 -19.48 -3.17 2.84
CA THR A 67 -20.90 -2.80 2.94
C THR A 67 -21.26 -1.49 2.23
N ASP A 68 -20.29 -0.79 1.69
CA ASP A 68 -20.49 0.51 1.02
C ASP A 68 -20.55 0.40 -0.50
N ILE A 69 -20.49 -0.82 -1.04
CA ILE A 69 -20.54 -1.06 -2.47
C ILE A 69 -22.01 -1.35 -2.84
N PRO A 70 -22.58 -0.65 -3.84
CA PRO A 70 -23.92 -0.96 -4.32
C PRO A 70 -24.04 -2.41 -4.76
N PHE A 71 -25.19 -3.02 -4.49
CA PHE A 71 -25.41 -4.45 -4.76
C PHE A 71 -25.13 -4.84 -6.22
N GLU A 72 -25.53 -3.98 -7.16
CA GLU A 72 -25.31 -4.17 -8.59
C GLU A 72 -23.83 -4.24 -9.00
N HIS A 73 -22.93 -3.65 -8.20
CA HIS A 73 -21.49 -3.65 -8.48
C HIS A 73 -20.70 -4.64 -7.62
N MET A 74 -21.35 -5.28 -6.65
CA MET A 74 -20.68 -6.13 -5.66
C MET A 74 -19.91 -7.28 -6.30
N ALA A 75 -20.54 -8.00 -7.24
CA ALA A 75 -19.90 -9.15 -7.88
C ALA A 75 -18.67 -8.73 -8.70
N GLU A 76 -18.76 -7.65 -9.47
CA GLU A 76 -17.67 -7.14 -10.29
C GLU A 76 -16.53 -6.56 -9.43
N TYR A 77 -16.88 -5.92 -8.31
CA TYR A 77 -15.89 -5.46 -7.35
C TYR A 77 -15.05 -6.61 -6.78
N TYR A 78 -15.68 -7.72 -6.37
CA TYR A 78 -14.96 -8.90 -5.88
C TYR A 78 -14.12 -9.58 -6.96
N VAL A 79 -14.58 -9.57 -8.22
CA VAL A 79 -13.77 -10.04 -9.36
C VAL A 79 -12.51 -9.19 -9.51
N ALA A 80 -12.66 -7.86 -9.46
CA ALA A 80 -11.53 -6.93 -9.53
C ALA A 80 -10.58 -7.06 -8.34
N TYR A 81 -11.12 -7.18 -7.13
CA TYR A 81 -10.35 -7.40 -5.91
C TYR A 81 -9.50 -8.67 -5.98
N ARG A 82 -10.12 -9.78 -6.39
CA ARG A 82 -9.41 -11.05 -6.59
C ARG A 82 -8.33 -10.91 -7.67
N ARG A 83 -8.64 -10.25 -8.80
CA ARG A 83 -7.65 -10.05 -9.87
C ARG A 83 -6.46 -9.23 -9.40
N LEU A 84 -6.68 -8.19 -8.61
CA LEU A 84 -5.60 -7.43 -7.98
C LEU A 84 -4.73 -8.32 -7.09
N GLY A 85 -5.34 -9.19 -6.28
CA GLY A 85 -4.61 -10.18 -5.46
C GLY A 85 -3.75 -11.12 -6.32
N GLU A 86 -4.30 -11.67 -7.41
CA GLU A 86 -3.56 -12.52 -8.34
C GLU A 86 -2.35 -11.80 -8.97
N ILE A 87 -2.50 -10.50 -9.29
CA ILE A 87 -1.39 -9.69 -9.82
C ILE A 87 -0.33 -9.46 -8.74
N ILE A 88 -0.74 -9.19 -7.50
CA ILE A 88 0.19 -8.98 -6.38
C ILE A 88 0.99 -10.26 -6.07
N ASP A 89 0.34 -11.42 -6.18
CA ASP A 89 0.95 -12.73 -5.91
C ASP A 89 1.73 -13.30 -7.11
N ASP A 90 1.75 -12.60 -8.25
CA ASP A 90 2.52 -13.00 -9.42
C ASP A 90 4.04 -12.94 -9.10
N PRO A 91 4.79 -14.03 -9.30
CA PRO A 91 6.23 -14.06 -9.04
C PRO A 91 7.03 -12.94 -9.75
N ASP A 92 6.59 -12.48 -10.92
CA ASP A 92 7.24 -11.41 -11.68
C ASP A 92 7.05 -10.02 -11.04
N MET A 93 6.13 -9.92 -10.10
CA MET A 93 5.88 -8.70 -9.32
C MET A 93 6.62 -8.70 -7.98
N GLU A 94 7.07 -9.85 -7.52
CA GLU A 94 7.68 -10.03 -6.21
C GLU A 94 9.18 -9.68 -6.22
N ILE A 95 9.60 -8.93 -5.19
CA ILE A 95 11.00 -8.82 -4.80
C ILE A 95 11.13 -9.45 -3.42
N SER A 96 11.94 -10.51 -3.32
CA SER A 96 12.16 -11.24 -2.08
C SER A 96 13.61 -11.15 -1.64
N PHE A 97 13.83 -10.81 -0.38
CA PHE A 97 15.17 -10.77 0.22
C PHE A 97 15.11 -11.12 1.70
N ARG A 98 16.25 -11.51 2.22
CA ARG A 98 16.42 -11.81 3.65
C ARG A 98 17.11 -10.64 4.35
N LEU A 99 16.54 -10.20 5.45
CA LEU A 99 17.18 -9.23 6.35
C LEU A 99 18.18 -9.94 7.26
N ASN A 100 19.37 -9.40 7.36
CA ASN A 100 20.39 -9.82 8.31
C ASN A 100 20.31 -8.96 9.58
N PRO A 101 20.91 -9.39 10.71
CA PRO A 101 21.02 -8.56 11.88
C PRO A 101 21.73 -7.21 11.56
N GLY A 102 21.07 -6.11 11.91
CA GLY A 102 21.55 -4.75 11.62
C GLY A 102 21.00 -4.13 10.32
N ASP A 103 20.35 -4.90 9.48
CA ASP A 103 19.69 -4.33 8.28
C ASP A 103 18.50 -3.46 8.67
N CYS A 104 18.34 -2.34 7.97
CA CYS A 104 17.20 -1.44 8.08
C CYS A 104 16.54 -1.29 6.72
N VAL A 105 15.21 -1.43 6.69
CA VAL A 105 14.40 -1.18 5.50
C VAL A 105 13.51 0.00 5.74
N VAL A 106 13.55 0.98 4.83
CA VAL A 106 12.64 2.13 4.80
C VAL A 106 11.83 2.03 3.52
N MET A 107 10.52 2.13 3.62
CA MET A 107 9.62 2.02 2.46
C MET A 107 8.48 3.03 2.55
N ASP A 108 8.04 3.50 1.40
CA ASP A 108 6.78 4.22 1.28
C ASP A 108 5.61 3.24 1.39
N ASN A 109 4.94 3.25 2.54
CA ASN A 109 3.84 2.33 2.83
C ASN A 109 2.55 2.66 2.08
N THR A 110 2.47 3.80 1.40
CA THR A 110 1.33 4.12 0.53
C THR A 110 1.45 3.45 -0.84
N ARG A 111 2.67 3.11 -1.24
CA ARG A 111 3.01 2.51 -2.53
C ARG A 111 3.43 1.05 -2.43
N VAL A 112 4.27 0.70 -1.45
CA VAL A 112 4.89 -0.63 -1.35
C VAL A 112 4.02 -1.58 -0.55
N LEU A 113 3.53 -2.63 -1.20
CA LEU A 113 2.88 -3.76 -0.55
C LEU A 113 3.95 -4.74 -0.09
N HIS A 114 3.91 -5.11 1.19
CA HIS A 114 4.90 -5.99 1.80
C HIS A 114 4.26 -7.07 2.65
N ALA A 115 4.87 -8.24 2.63
CA ALA A 115 4.45 -9.37 3.43
C ALA A 115 5.68 -10.14 3.94
N ARG A 116 5.44 -11.04 4.85
CA ARG A 116 6.45 -11.95 5.36
C ARG A 116 6.13 -13.37 4.95
N LYS A 117 7.08 -14.04 4.33
CA LYS A 117 6.98 -15.48 4.10
C LYS A 117 7.08 -16.25 5.41
N ALA A 118 6.43 -17.41 5.46
CA ALA A 118 6.58 -18.33 6.58
C ALA A 118 8.07 -18.70 6.74
N PHE A 119 8.51 -18.89 7.97
CA PHE A 119 9.84 -19.37 8.26
C PHE A 119 9.75 -20.57 9.21
N SER A 120 10.60 -21.54 8.98
CA SER A 120 10.84 -22.67 9.89
C SER A 120 12.24 -22.51 10.46
N GLY A 121 12.40 -22.47 11.76
CA GLY A 121 13.72 -22.42 12.38
C GLY A 121 13.66 -22.22 13.88
N ALA A 122 14.52 -22.92 14.61
CA ALA A 122 14.80 -22.65 15.99
C ALA A 122 15.70 -21.40 16.08
N GLY A 123 15.27 -20.37 16.81
CA GLY A 123 16.05 -19.16 17.02
C GLY A 123 15.16 -17.99 17.43
N THR A 124 15.79 -16.99 18.03
CA THR A 124 15.14 -15.71 18.36
C THR A 124 15.17 -14.80 17.13
N ARG A 125 14.03 -14.25 16.80
CA ARG A 125 13.89 -13.22 15.78
C ARG A 125 13.35 -11.95 16.43
N TRP A 126 14.10 -10.87 16.27
CA TRP A 126 13.67 -9.56 16.71
C TRP A 126 13.56 -8.61 15.52
N LEU A 127 12.40 -8.04 15.32
CA LEU A 127 12.15 -7.02 14.31
C LEU A 127 11.47 -5.84 15.03
N GLN A 128 12.09 -4.67 14.96
CA GLN A 128 11.47 -3.42 15.37
C GLN A 128 10.98 -2.67 14.15
N GLY A 129 9.79 -2.09 14.22
CA GLY A 129 9.23 -1.26 13.17
C GLY A 129 8.55 -0.03 13.77
N CYS A 130 8.52 1.04 13.01
CA CYS A 130 7.75 2.24 13.31
C CYS A 130 7.17 2.81 12.03
N TYR A 131 6.16 3.64 12.18
CA TYR A 131 5.61 4.46 11.12
C TYR A 131 5.99 5.91 11.39
N SER A 132 6.28 6.66 10.33
CA SER A 132 6.56 8.08 10.40
C SER A 132 5.76 8.79 9.32
N ASP A 133 5.34 10.01 9.61
CA ASP A 133 4.66 10.84 8.63
C ASP A 133 5.63 11.27 7.53
N MET A 134 5.17 11.20 6.28
CA MET A 134 5.94 11.61 5.11
C MET A 134 6.29 13.09 5.17
N ASP A 135 5.39 13.94 5.69
CA ASP A 135 5.59 15.39 5.78
C ASP A 135 6.83 15.77 6.59
N GLY A 136 7.09 15.09 7.69
CA GLY A 136 8.29 15.31 8.51
C GLY A 136 9.57 15.01 7.75
N LEU A 137 9.59 13.90 6.99
CA LEU A 137 10.72 13.50 6.16
C LEU A 137 10.97 14.52 5.04
N LEU A 138 9.93 14.89 4.29
CA LEU A 138 10.00 15.84 3.18
C LEU A 138 10.41 17.25 3.66
N SER A 139 9.86 17.71 4.77
CA SER A 139 10.24 18.98 5.39
C SER A 139 11.72 18.99 5.76
N ARG A 140 12.22 17.91 6.39
CA ARG A 140 13.63 17.83 6.75
C ARG A 140 14.54 17.81 5.52
N LEU A 141 14.17 17.08 4.48
CA LEU A 141 14.88 17.06 3.21
C LEU A 141 14.95 18.46 2.58
N ALA A 142 13.83 19.18 2.55
CA ALA A 142 13.78 20.55 2.02
C ALA A 142 14.71 21.50 2.77
N VAL A 143 14.73 21.42 4.11
CA VAL A 143 15.63 22.24 4.95
C VAL A 143 17.09 21.92 4.64
N LEU A 144 17.45 20.64 4.56
CA LEU A 144 18.83 20.22 4.26
C LEU A 144 19.26 20.66 2.85
N ASN A 145 18.41 20.53 1.85
CA ASN A 145 18.72 20.98 0.49
C ASN A 145 19.01 22.50 0.46
N ARG A 146 18.17 23.30 1.14
CA ARG A 146 18.41 24.75 1.24
C ARG A 146 19.76 25.08 1.92
N SER A 147 20.06 24.40 3.03
CA SER A 147 21.32 24.64 3.77
C SER A 147 22.56 24.24 2.97
N LEU A 148 22.44 23.26 2.06
CA LEU A 148 23.53 22.79 1.21
C LEU A 148 23.58 23.46 -0.18
N GLY A 149 22.72 24.45 -0.44
CA GLY A 149 22.62 25.13 -1.74
C GLY A 149 22.21 24.20 -2.89
N ARG A 150 21.54 23.06 -2.59
CA ARG A 150 21.06 22.11 -3.59
C ARG A 150 19.67 22.51 -4.07
N GLN A 151 19.43 22.36 -5.37
CA GLN A 151 18.07 22.49 -5.90
C GLN A 151 17.20 21.38 -5.30
N GLN A 152 15.94 21.71 -4.99
CA GLN A 152 14.99 20.70 -4.55
C GLN A 152 14.77 19.72 -5.70
N PRO A 153 14.85 18.40 -5.45
CA PRO A 153 14.42 17.43 -6.43
C PRO A 153 12.95 17.69 -6.73
N ASN A 154 12.58 17.60 -8.00
CA ASN A 154 11.18 17.66 -8.39
C ASN A 154 10.48 16.41 -7.82
N LEU A 155 9.80 16.56 -6.69
CA LEU A 155 9.15 15.43 -5.99
C LEU A 155 8.04 14.79 -6.83
N GLN A 156 7.62 15.43 -7.92
CA GLN A 156 6.66 14.85 -8.88
C GLN A 156 7.29 13.83 -9.83
N GLU A 157 8.61 13.80 -9.97
CA GLU A 157 9.34 12.85 -10.83
C GLU A 157 9.88 11.64 -10.04
N ALA A 158 9.81 11.68 -8.72
CA ALA A 158 10.34 10.62 -7.84
C ALA A 158 9.27 9.61 -7.37
N VAL A 159 8.04 9.71 -7.89
CA VAL A 159 6.91 8.85 -7.50
C VAL A 159 6.55 7.88 -8.63
#